data_104d8f29c3e8b0b5595cfede95aa1939
#
_entry.id   104d8f29c3e8b0b5595cfede95aa1939
#
_cell.length_a   1.000
_cell.length_b   1.000
_cell.length_c   1.000
_cell.angle_alpha   90.00
_cell.angle_beta   90.00
_cell.angle_gamma   90.00
#
_symmetry.space_group_name_H-M   'P 1'
#
loop_
_entity.id
_entity.type
_entity.pdbx_description
1 polymer ?
#
loop_
_entity_poly.entity_id
_entity_poly.type
_entity_poly.pdbx_seq_one_letter_code
_entity_poly.pdbx_strand_id
1 'polypeptide(L)'
;MKHKLFFTGISFLLCLYSFGQAKGKLFIIGGGDRSPELIQTLVSTAQLSAKDYIVVLPMSTEEPDTAYYYIKGELEVACSNRIVNMNFTKKDTSNTKWLDSLQHARLIFITGGDQTRFMNIVLHTPIQRAILKAYNNGATVAGTSAGAAMMSSHMITGNNLLGDTTYHATFKQLRKDNIEIQEGLGLLTSAIVDQHFVVRSRYNRLLSALAKYPGLPCIGIDEATAIIVHGKNVKVAGDSQVIVFSNLKNLRYDAKGHIKFDDLRLSIYTDGDNFHLGK
;
A
#
# COMPACT_ATOMS: atom_id res chain seq x y z
N MET A 1 4.46 -73.61 29.12
CA MET A 1 4.97 -72.22 29.28
C MET A 1 4.75 -71.48 27.97
N LYS A 2 3.79 -70.52 27.90
CA LYS A 2 3.46 -69.75 26.68
C LYS A 2 3.99 -68.33 26.91
N HIS A 3 5.04 -67.94 26.21
CA HIS A 3 5.54 -66.58 26.21
C HIS A 3 4.65 -65.68 25.33
N LYS A 4 4.02 -64.63 25.92
CA LYS A 4 3.32 -63.57 25.20
C LYS A 4 4.33 -62.45 24.91
N LEU A 5 4.61 -62.20 23.62
CA LEU A 5 5.33 -61.00 23.15
C LEU A 5 4.36 -59.83 23.17
N PHE A 6 4.69 -58.77 23.93
CA PHE A 6 4.05 -57.47 23.87
C PHE A 6 4.78 -56.61 22.82
N PHE A 7 4.09 -56.27 21.73
CA PHE A 7 4.55 -55.26 20.78
C PHE A 7 4.06 -53.88 21.24
N THR A 8 4.95 -53.04 21.71
CA THR A 8 4.68 -51.66 22.04
C THR A 8 4.89 -50.85 20.76
N GLY A 9 3.81 -50.47 20.09
CA GLY A 9 3.83 -49.56 18.94
C GLY A 9 4.09 -48.13 19.40
N ILE A 10 5.25 -47.59 19.09
CA ILE A 10 5.58 -46.15 19.26
C ILE A 10 4.94 -45.42 18.08
N SER A 11 3.82 -44.72 18.34
CA SER A 11 3.18 -43.83 17.38
C SER A 11 3.97 -42.53 17.32
N PHE A 12 4.71 -42.29 16.23
CA PHE A 12 5.44 -41.07 15.98
C PHE A 12 4.45 -40.01 15.46
N LEU A 13 3.98 -39.11 16.33
CA LEU A 13 3.15 -37.98 15.95
C LEU A 13 4.03 -36.96 15.22
N LEU A 14 4.03 -37.01 13.90
CA LEU A 14 4.60 -35.93 13.04
C LEU A 14 3.73 -34.67 13.20
N CYS A 15 4.13 -33.76 14.08
CA CYS A 15 3.62 -32.39 14.07
C CYS A 15 4.09 -31.72 12.78
N LEU A 16 3.21 -31.67 11.77
CA LEU A 16 3.37 -30.81 10.60
C LEU A 16 3.24 -29.36 11.08
N TYR A 17 4.36 -28.72 11.39
CA TYR A 17 4.40 -27.27 11.52
C TYR A 17 4.09 -26.68 10.13
N SER A 18 2.82 -26.34 9.91
CA SER A 18 2.45 -25.46 8.80
C SER A 18 3.08 -24.10 9.07
N PHE A 19 4.28 -23.88 8.55
CA PHE A 19 4.83 -22.54 8.44
C PHE A 19 3.91 -21.78 7.48
N GLY A 20 2.92 -21.07 8.01
CA GLY A 20 2.17 -20.12 7.21
C GLY A 20 3.18 -19.22 6.52
N GLN A 21 3.19 -19.25 5.18
CA GLN A 21 4.10 -18.43 4.39
C GLN A 21 3.91 -16.98 4.81
N ALA A 22 4.99 -16.32 5.26
CA ALA A 22 4.92 -14.93 5.70
C ALA A 22 4.42 -14.08 4.53
N LYS A 23 3.40 -13.25 4.76
CA LYS A 23 2.93 -12.28 3.76
C LYS A 23 4.09 -11.44 3.28
N GLY A 24 4.01 -10.94 2.06
CA GLY A 24 4.97 -10.02 1.46
C GLY A 24 5.08 -8.71 2.23
N LYS A 25 5.82 -7.79 1.65
CA LYS A 25 6.00 -6.44 2.19
C LYS A 25 5.28 -5.42 1.31
N LEU A 26 4.86 -4.31 1.90
CA LEU A 26 4.39 -3.16 1.15
C LEU A 26 5.49 -2.10 1.20
N PHE A 27 5.77 -1.46 0.06
CA PHE A 27 6.69 -0.33 -0.04
C PHE A 27 5.90 0.87 -0.59
N ILE A 28 5.44 1.74 0.30
CA ILE A 28 4.43 2.76 0.01
C ILE A 28 5.11 4.13 -0.03
N ILE A 29 5.26 4.69 -1.25
CA ILE A 29 5.99 5.94 -1.50
C ILE A 29 5.00 7.10 -1.62
N GLY A 30 5.26 8.19 -0.88
CA GLY A 30 4.38 9.37 -0.88
C GLY A 30 4.32 10.15 -2.19
N GLY A 31 5.19 9.86 -3.14
CA GLY A 31 5.26 10.53 -4.44
C GLY A 31 6.56 11.34 -4.60
N GLY A 32 6.59 12.23 -5.59
CA GLY A 32 7.78 13.01 -5.93
C GLY A 32 8.87 12.16 -6.57
N ASP A 33 10.06 12.76 -6.71
CA ASP A 33 11.24 12.09 -7.19
C ASP A 33 11.77 11.10 -6.14
N ARG A 34 12.41 10.06 -6.57
CA ARG A 34 12.96 9.01 -5.72
C ARG A 34 14.48 9.03 -5.82
N SER A 35 15.14 9.20 -4.68
CA SER A 35 16.60 9.13 -4.64
C SER A 35 17.08 7.71 -5.02
N PRO A 36 18.32 7.57 -5.55
CA PRO A 36 18.92 6.26 -5.80
C PRO A 36 18.92 5.38 -4.56
N GLU A 37 19.09 5.96 -3.38
CA GLU A 37 19.10 5.30 -2.07
C GLU A 37 17.71 4.71 -1.73
N LEU A 38 16.65 5.46 -2.04
CA LEU A 38 15.26 4.99 -1.82
C LEU A 38 14.94 3.82 -2.75
N ILE A 39 15.36 3.87 -4.03
CA ILE A 39 15.21 2.78 -4.99
C ILE A 39 16.05 1.56 -4.58
N GLN A 40 17.28 1.76 -4.11
CA GLN A 40 18.11 0.68 -3.58
C GLN A 40 17.46 0.02 -2.36
N THR A 41 16.82 0.81 -1.49
CA THR A 41 16.06 0.33 -0.34
C THR A 41 14.84 -0.50 -0.79
N LEU A 42 14.14 -0.08 -1.84
CA LEU A 42 13.03 -0.86 -2.44
C LEU A 42 13.51 -2.21 -2.95
N VAL A 43 14.59 -2.24 -3.75
CA VAL A 43 15.16 -3.47 -4.32
C VAL A 43 15.63 -4.41 -3.20
N SER A 44 16.32 -3.87 -2.19
CA SER A 44 16.78 -4.64 -1.02
C SER A 44 15.59 -5.21 -0.22
N THR A 45 14.50 -4.44 -0.10
CA THR A 45 13.27 -4.87 0.57
C THR A 45 12.63 -6.05 -0.15
N ALA A 46 12.65 -6.06 -1.48
CA ALA A 46 12.08 -7.12 -2.30
C ALA A 46 12.88 -8.42 -2.26
N GLN A 47 14.17 -8.37 -1.88
CA GLN A 47 15.05 -9.55 -1.76
C GLN A 47 15.04 -10.40 -3.04
N LEU A 48 15.31 -9.74 -4.18
CA LEU A 48 15.31 -10.38 -5.50
C LEU A 48 16.46 -11.39 -5.63
N SER A 49 16.16 -12.60 -6.06
CA SER A 49 17.16 -13.55 -6.59
C SER A 49 17.40 -13.30 -8.08
N ALA A 50 18.45 -13.88 -8.65
CA ALA A 50 18.76 -13.73 -10.07
C ALA A 50 17.66 -14.28 -11.01
N LYS A 51 16.76 -15.13 -10.52
CA LYS A 51 15.65 -15.71 -11.30
C LYS A 51 14.36 -14.90 -11.19
N ASP A 52 14.29 -14.00 -10.22
CA ASP A 52 13.11 -13.19 -9.99
C ASP A 52 12.98 -12.07 -11.01
N TYR A 53 11.78 -11.55 -11.15
CA TYR A 53 11.48 -10.42 -12.02
C TYR A 53 10.55 -9.42 -11.35
N ILE A 54 10.53 -8.24 -11.91
CA ILE A 54 9.74 -7.09 -11.49
C ILE A 54 8.63 -6.88 -12.49
N VAL A 55 7.41 -6.67 -12.01
CA VAL A 55 6.27 -6.23 -12.84
C VAL A 55 5.94 -4.79 -12.50
N VAL A 56 5.84 -3.96 -13.53
CA VAL A 56 5.33 -2.58 -13.41
C VAL A 56 3.91 -2.53 -13.94
N LEU A 57 3.02 -1.96 -13.15
CA LEU A 57 1.60 -1.74 -13.47
C LEU A 57 1.35 -0.23 -13.68
N PRO A 58 1.37 0.28 -14.93
CA PRO A 58 1.31 1.71 -15.19
C PRO A 58 -0.11 2.25 -15.45
N MET A 59 -1.17 1.49 -15.13
CA MET A 59 -2.54 1.82 -15.51
C MET A 59 -3.14 3.06 -14.80
N SER A 60 -2.41 3.66 -13.88
CA SER A 60 -2.86 4.88 -13.17
C SER A 60 -2.76 6.14 -14.03
N THR A 61 -2.00 6.14 -15.13
CA THR A 61 -1.73 7.33 -15.95
C THR A 61 -2.28 7.20 -17.36
N GLU A 62 -2.43 8.33 -18.05
CA GLU A 62 -2.73 8.40 -19.49
C GLU A 62 -1.51 8.13 -20.36
N GLU A 63 -0.32 8.26 -19.76
CA GLU A 63 0.98 8.03 -20.41
C GLU A 63 1.67 6.77 -19.81
N PRO A 64 1.08 5.56 -19.99
CA PRO A 64 1.57 4.37 -19.30
C PRO A 64 2.99 3.97 -19.71
N ASP A 65 3.37 4.18 -20.97
CA ASP A 65 4.72 3.87 -21.45
C ASP A 65 5.74 4.83 -20.85
N THR A 66 5.45 6.11 -20.79
CA THR A 66 6.31 7.12 -20.15
C THR A 66 6.52 6.78 -18.68
N ALA A 67 5.47 6.45 -17.94
CA ALA A 67 5.55 6.08 -16.53
C ALA A 67 6.35 4.77 -16.33
N TYR A 68 6.19 3.81 -17.24
CA TYR A 68 6.96 2.56 -17.21
C TYR A 68 8.45 2.81 -17.44
N TYR A 69 8.83 3.56 -18.50
CA TYR A 69 10.23 3.80 -18.81
C TYR A 69 10.94 4.62 -17.74
N TYR A 70 10.22 5.54 -17.09
CA TYR A 70 10.76 6.33 -15.99
C TYR A 70 11.19 5.43 -14.82
N ILE A 71 10.27 4.62 -14.27
CA ILE A 71 10.60 3.73 -13.15
C ILE A 71 11.54 2.59 -13.57
N LYS A 72 11.45 2.11 -14.81
CA LYS A 72 12.37 1.10 -15.34
C LYS A 72 13.81 1.61 -15.28
N GLY A 73 14.07 2.84 -15.74
CA GLY A 73 15.39 3.45 -15.69
C GLY A 73 15.97 3.52 -14.28
N GLU A 74 15.14 3.91 -13.28
CA GLU A 74 15.57 3.93 -11.87
C GLU A 74 15.91 2.51 -11.35
N LEU A 75 15.09 1.52 -11.66
CA LEU A 75 15.28 0.14 -11.21
C LEU A 75 16.48 -0.53 -11.88
N GLU A 76 16.75 -0.24 -13.16
CA GLU A 76 17.90 -0.80 -13.89
C GLU A 76 19.26 -0.33 -13.32
N VAL A 77 19.30 0.82 -12.66
CA VAL A 77 20.49 1.27 -11.93
C VAL A 77 20.67 0.47 -10.63
N ALA A 78 19.58 0.02 -9.99
CA ALA A 78 19.63 -0.66 -8.70
C ALA A 78 19.70 -2.19 -8.78
N CYS A 79 19.27 -2.81 -9.89
CA CYS A 79 19.29 -4.27 -10.07
C CYS A 79 19.33 -4.68 -11.54
N SER A 80 19.79 -5.92 -11.80
CA SER A 80 19.85 -6.52 -13.14
C SER A 80 18.64 -7.43 -13.45
N ASN A 81 17.65 -7.46 -12.59
CA ASN A 81 16.49 -8.32 -12.76
C ASN A 81 15.62 -7.84 -13.94
N ARG A 82 14.97 -8.80 -14.62
CA ARG A 82 14.04 -8.49 -15.69
C ARG A 82 12.88 -7.62 -15.18
N ILE A 83 12.58 -6.52 -15.88
CA ILE A 83 11.48 -5.61 -15.61
C ILE A 83 10.46 -5.74 -16.73
N VAL A 84 9.20 -6.00 -16.38
CA VAL A 84 8.11 -6.29 -17.32
C VAL A 84 7.02 -5.23 -17.18
N ASN A 85 6.65 -4.61 -18.31
CA ASN A 85 5.48 -3.74 -18.39
C ASN A 85 4.21 -4.61 -18.52
N MET A 86 3.24 -4.43 -17.62
CA MET A 86 1.93 -5.05 -17.72
C MET A 86 0.84 -3.97 -17.64
N ASN A 87 0.59 -3.34 -18.77
CA ASN A 87 -0.46 -2.33 -18.93
C ASN A 87 -1.79 -3.02 -19.27
N PHE A 88 -2.49 -3.52 -18.24
CA PHE A 88 -3.79 -4.16 -18.42
C PHE A 88 -4.87 -3.14 -18.80
N THR A 89 -5.79 -3.60 -19.65
CA THR A 89 -7.06 -2.94 -19.92
C THR A 89 -8.23 -3.80 -19.41
N LYS A 90 -9.46 -3.28 -19.44
CA LYS A 90 -10.64 -4.07 -19.09
C LYS A 90 -10.81 -5.33 -19.95
N LYS A 91 -10.24 -5.36 -21.16
CA LYS A 91 -10.27 -6.51 -22.07
C LYS A 91 -9.28 -7.61 -21.68
N ASP A 92 -8.22 -7.25 -20.95
CA ASP A 92 -7.14 -8.16 -20.59
C ASP A 92 -7.36 -8.90 -19.26
N THR A 93 -8.50 -8.68 -18.61
CA THR A 93 -8.82 -9.28 -17.30
C THR A 93 -8.87 -10.82 -17.33
N SER A 94 -8.97 -11.44 -18.52
CA SER A 94 -8.93 -12.88 -18.74
C SER A 94 -7.62 -13.40 -19.35
N ASN A 95 -6.60 -12.55 -19.51
CA ASN A 95 -5.31 -12.97 -20.05
C ASN A 95 -4.55 -13.84 -19.03
N THR A 96 -4.75 -15.14 -19.11
CA THR A 96 -4.20 -16.11 -18.16
C THR A 96 -2.69 -16.09 -18.07
N LYS A 97 -1.96 -15.84 -19.16
CA LYS A 97 -0.49 -15.76 -19.19
C LYS A 97 0.00 -14.56 -18.39
N TRP A 98 -0.61 -13.40 -18.57
CA TRP A 98 -0.27 -12.19 -17.82
C TRP A 98 -0.63 -12.32 -16.34
N LEU A 99 -1.81 -12.89 -16.05
CA LEU A 99 -2.23 -13.13 -14.68
C LEU A 99 -1.30 -14.12 -13.96
N ASP A 100 -0.88 -15.18 -14.63
CA ASP A 100 0.09 -16.13 -14.08
C ASP A 100 1.43 -15.45 -13.82
N SER A 101 1.95 -14.69 -14.78
CA SER A 101 3.18 -13.93 -14.58
C SER A 101 3.05 -12.89 -13.46
N LEU A 102 1.92 -12.19 -13.33
CA LEU A 102 1.72 -11.21 -12.28
C LEU A 102 1.73 -11.85 -10.87
N GLN A 103 1.07 -13.00 -10.71
CA GLN A 103 1.00 -13.67 -9.39
C GLN A 103 2.32 -14.28 -8.93
N HIS A 104 3.29 -14.47 -9.85
CA HIS A 104 4.63 -15.00 -9.54
C HIS A 104 5.73 -13.91 -9.54
N ALA A 105 5.38 -12.65 -9.77
CA ALA A 105 6.33 -11.55 -9.66
C ALA A 105 6.85 -11.42 -8.22
N ARG A 106 8.15 -11.16 -8.04
CA ARG A 106 8.75 -10.95 -6.73
C ARG A 106 8.63 -9.51 -6.25
N LEU A 107 8.59 -8.57 -7.19
CA LEU A 107 8.28 -7.16 -6.95
C LEU A 107 7.22 -6.71 -7.94
N ILE A 108 6.14 -6.12 -7.44
CA ILE A 108 5.11 -5.44 -8.23
C ILE A 108 5.21 -3.95 -7.92
N PHE A 109 5.40 -3.11 -8.93
CA PHE A 109 5.45 -1.66 -8.78
C PHE A 109 4.24 -1.01 -9.47
N ILE A 110 3.44 -0.26 -8.71
CA ILE A 110 2.27 0.48 -9.19
C ILE A 110 2.63 1.95 -9.31
N THR A 111 2.50 2.52 -10.52
CA THR A 111 2.88 3.90 -10.80
C THR A 111 1.90 4.92 -10.20
N GLY A 112 2.32 6.19 -10.18
CA GLY A 112 1.48 7.33 -9.87
C GLY A 112 0.52 7.68 -11.01
N GLY A 113 -0.37 8.64 -10.74
CA GLY A 113 -1.40 9.12 -11.64
C GLY A 113 -2.75 9.27 -10.94
N ASP A 114 -3.79 8.63 -11.47
CA ASP A 114 -5.14 8.60 -10.92
C ASP A 114 -5.45 7.19 -10.36
N GLN A 115 -5.64 7.10 -9.06
CA GLN A 115 -6.00 5.87 -8.37
C GLN A 115 -7.36 5.32 -8.80
N THR A 116 -8.31 6.17 -9.12
CA THR A 116 -9.64 5.74 -9.57
C THR A 116 -9.56 5.09 -10.95
N ARG A 117 -8.73 5.62 -11.85
CA ARG A 117 -8.45 5.02 -13.17
C ARG A 117 -7.93 3.59 -13.01
N PHE A 118 -6.93 3.38 -12.17
CA PHE A 118 -6.36 2.06 -11.90
C PHE A 118 -7.41 1.11 -11.32
N MET A 119 -8.12 1.54 -10.26
CA MET A 119 -9.11 0.71 -9.59
C MET A 119 -10.29 0.35 -10.50
N ASN A 120 -10.70 1.20 -11.43
CA ASN A 120 -11.73 0.89 -12.44
C ASN A 120 -11.35 -0.26 -13.37
N ILE A 121 -10.05 -0.57 -13.51
CA ILE A 121 -9.57 -1.72 -14.31
C ILE A 121 -9.41 -2.96 -13.41
N VAL A 122 -8.95 -2.76 -12.17
CA VAL A 122 -8.40 -3.83 -11.33
C VAL A 122 -9.38 -4.35 -10.29
N LEU A 123 -10.24 -3.47 -9.73
CA LEU A 123 -11.12 -3.82 -8.60
C LEU A 123 -12.07 -4.96 -8.96
N HIS A 124 -12.15 -5.97 -8.08
CA HIS A 124 -12.98 -7.18 -8.21
C HIS A 124 -12.67 -8.07 -9.44
N THR A 125 -11.51 -7.86 -10.08
CA THR A 125 -11.08 -8.62 -11.25
C THR A 125 -10.05 -9.71 -10.91
N PRO A 126 -9.72 -10.61 -11.86
CA PRO A 126 -8.60 -11.53 -11.73
C PRO A 126 -7.26 -10.83 -11.50
N ILE A 127 -7.08 -9.58 -11.96
CA ILE A 127 -5.85 -8.80 -11.76
C ILE A 127 -5.65 -8.49 -10.27
N GLN A 128 -6.68 -8.00 -9.58
CA GLN A 128 -6.61 -7.79 -8.13
C GLN A 128 -6.24 -9.07 -7.39
N ARG A 129 -6.89 -10.19 -7.74
CA ARG A 129 -6.60 -11.50 -7.14
C ARG A 129 -5.16 -11.93 -7.38
N ALA A 130 -4.59 -11.67 -8.57
CA ALA A 130 -3.20 -11.99 -8.88
C ALA A 130 -2.22 -11.15 -8.04
N ILE A 131 -2.47 -9.84 -7.86
CA ILE A 131 -1.69 -8.95 -6.98
C ILE A 131 -1.74 -9.46 -5.53
N LEU A 132 -2.94 -9.74 -5.01
CA LEU A 132 -3.11 -10.25 -3.65
C LEU A 132 -2.43 -11.61 -3.46
N LYS A 133 -2.48 -12.48 -4.48
CA LYS A 133 -1.81 -13.78 -4.43
C LYS A 133 -0.30 -13.63 -4.41
N ALA A 134 0.28 -12.76 -5.26
CA ALA A 134 1.71 -12.47 -5.22
C ALA A 134 2.14 -11.98 -3.82
N TYR A 135 1.42 -11.02 -3.25
CA TYR A 135 1.65 -10.50 -1.90
C TYR A 135 1.57 -11.60 -0.83
N ASN A 136 0.54 -12.42 -0.87
CA ASN A 136 0.38 -13.53 0.08
C ASN A 136 1.47 -14.61 -0.08
N ASN A 137 2.09 -14.72 -1.26
CA ASN A 137 3.22 -15.59 -1.55
C ASN A 137 4.59 -14.95 -1.25
N GLY A 138 4.62 -13.80 -0.58
CA GLY A 138 5.85 -13.17 -0.11
C GLY A 138 6.44 -12.11 -1.05
N ALA A 139 5.75 -11.72 -2.13
CA ALA A 139 6.18 -10.62 -2.98
C ALA A 139 6.12 -9.27 -2.27
N THR A 140 7.00 -8.36 -2.66
CA THR A 140 6.86 -6.94 -2.30
C THR A 140 5.93 -6.25 -3.29
N VAL A 141 4.92 -5.54 -2.78
CA VAL A 141 4.09 -4.66 -3.60
C VAL A 141 4.47 -3.22 -3.27
N ALA A 142 4.97 -2.51 -4.26
CA ALA A 142 5.37 -1.12 -4.17
C ALA A 142 4.39 -0.23 -4.93
N GLY A 143 4.22 1.01 -4.47
CA GLY A 143 3.41 1.99 -5.18
C GLY A 143 3.76 3.41 -4.77
N THR A 144 3.70 4.33 -5.75
CA THR A 144 3.99 5.74 -5.54
C THR A 144 2.77 6.61 -5.81
N SER A 145 2.57 7.67 -5.01
CA SER A 145 1.48 8.64 -5.22
C SER A 145 0.09 7.94 -5.26
N ALA A 146 -0.59 7.91 -6.41
CA ALA A 146 -1.83 7.15 -6.59
C ALA A 146 -1.65 5.66 -6.21
N GLY A 147 -0.50 5.06 -6.59
CA GLY A 147 -0.13 3.69 -6.21
C GLY A 147 -0.02 3.49 -4.69
N ALA A 148 0.38 4.51 -3.94
CA ALA A 148 0.38 4.49 -2.48
C ALA A 148 -1.05 4.53 -1.90
N ALA A 149 -1.88 5.45 -2.39
CA ALA A 149 -3.24 5.62 -1.89
C ALA A 149 -4.08 4.34 -1.99
N MET A 150 -3.96 3.61 -3.12
CA MET A 150 -4.75 2.41 -3.37
C MET A 150 -4.31 1.16 -2.59
N MET A 151 -3.17 1.20 -1.87
CA MET A 151 -2.76 0.08 -1.02
C MET A 151 -3.75 -0.17 0.13
N SER A 152 -4.38 0.88 0.66
CA SER A 152 -5.35 0.81 1.74
C SER A 152 -6.64 0.14 1.29
N SER A 153 -7.36 -0.51 2.22
CA SER A 153 -8.75 -0.95 1.97
C SER A 153 -9.69 0.24 1.81
N HIS A 154 -9.44 1.32 2.54
CA HIS A 154 -10.16 2.59 2.45
C HIS A 154 -9.27 3.59 1.72
N MET A 155 -9.48 3.74 0.42
CA MET A 155 -8.67 4.57 -0.47
C MET A 155 -9.21 6.00 -0.52
N ILE A 156 -8.36 6.97 -0.18
CA ILE A 156 -8.67 8.39 -0.39
C ILE A 156 -8.60 8.69 -1.89
N THR A 157 -9.69 9.16 -2.49
CA THR A 157 -9.71 9.59 -3.91
C THR A 157 -9.12 10.98 -4.10
N GLY A 158 -9.27 11.84 -3.09
CA GLY A 158 -8.87 13.23 -3.13
C GLY A 158 -10.04 14.20 -3.42
N ASN A 159 -11.21 13.69 -3.73
CA ASN A 159 -12.39 14.50 -4.03
C ASN A 159 -13.08 15.02 -2.77
N ASN A 160 -13.55 16.27 -2.84
CA ASN A 160 -14.52 16.84 -1.92
C ASN A 160 -15.93 16.46 -2.37
N LEU A 161 -16.81 16.13 -1.42
CA LEU A 161 -18.21 15.79 -1.70
C LEU A 161 -19.18 16.92 -1.38
N LEU A 162 -18.74 17.96 -0.68
CA LEU A 162 -19.60 19.07 -0.22
C LEU A 162 -19.05 20.41 -0.70
N GLY A 163 -19.97 21.29 -1.13
CA GLY A 163 -19.68 22.65 -1.56
C GLY A 163 -18.98 22.67 -2.93
N ASP A 164 -17.86 23.41 -3.04
CA ASP A 164 -17.03 23.41 -4.24
C ASP A 164 -16.31 22.06 -4.37
N THR A 165 -16.78 21.24 -5.30
CA THR A 165 -16.23 19.90 -5.56
C THR A 165 -15.04 19.91 -6.52
N THR A 166 -14.60 21.08 -6.98
CA THR A 166 -13.37 21.21 -7.76
C THR A 166 -12.20 20.68 -6.95
N TYR A 167 -11.33 19.91 -7.59
CA TYR A 167 -10.18 19.34 -6.91
C TYR A 167 -9.27 20.44 -6.34
N HIS A 168 -8.97 20.31 -5.06
CA HIS A 168 -7.96 21.09 -4.37
C HIS A 168 -6.98 20.17 -3.67
N ALA A 169 -5.71 20.50 -3.67
CA ALA A 169 -4.67 19.69 -3.01
C ALA A 169 -4.95 19.48 -1.53
N THR A 170 -5.55 20.47 -0.86
CA THR A 170 -5.99 20.38 0.53
C THR A 170 -7.47 20.76 0.66
N PHE A 171 -8.16 20.18 1.64
CA PHE A 171 -9.55 20.51 1.94
C PHE A 171 -9.67 21.87 2.66
N LYS A 172 -10.51 22.74 2.15
CA LYS A 172 -10.77 24.04 2.77
C LYS A 172 -11.59 23.95 4.06
N GLN A 173 -12.36 22.88 4.24
CA GLN A 173 -13.28 22.70 5.37
C GLN A 173 -13.20 21.29 5.93
N LEU A 174 -13.12 21.20 7.25
CA LEU A 174 -13.24 19.97 8.02
C LEU A 174 -14.70 19.69 8.31
N ARG A 175 -15.38 18.93 7.45
CA ARG A 175 -16.80 18.61 7.57
C ARG A 175 -17.03 17.10 7.46
N LYS A 176 -18.02 16.63 8.24
CA LYS A 176 -18.54 15.28 8.14
C LYS A 176 -18.92 14.97 6.69
N ASP A 177 -18.57 13.79 6.22
CA ASP A 177 -18.91 13.27 4.89
C ASP A 177 -18.41 14.12 3.71
N ASN A 178 -17.42 15.00 3.93
CA ASN A 178 -16.82 15.80 2.86
C ASN A 178 -15.71 15.05 2.09
N ILE A 179 -15.15 13.97 2.66
CA ILE A 179 -14.09 13.19 2.02
C ILE A 179 -14.70 12.00 1.26
N GLU A 180 -14.34 11.85 0.00
CA GLU A 180 -14.63 10.63 -0.75
C GLU A 180 -13.61 9.55 -0.41
N ILE A 181 -14.11 8.42 0.05
CA ILE A 181 -13.36 7.19 0.27
C ILE A 181 -13.98 6.10 -0.58
N GLN A 182 -13.15 5.43 -1.37
CA GLN A 182 -13.53 4.28 -2.19
C GLN A 182 -12.77 3.03 -1.74
N GLU A 183 -13.17 1.87 -2.26
CA GLU A 183 -12.46 0.63 -2.02
C GLU A 183 -11.12 0.64 -2.75
N GLY A 184 -10.03 0.32 -2.03
CA GLY A 184 -8.70 0.14 -2.59
C GLY A 184 -8.34 -1.34 -2.78
N LEU A 185 -7.05 -1.63 -2.98
CA LEU A 185 -6.57 -3.00 -3.22
C LEU A 185 -6.74 -3.94 -2.02
N GLY A 186 -6.89 -3.40 -0.80
CA GLY A 186 -7.03 -4.21 0.40
C GLY A 186 -5.73 -4.86 0.88
N LEU A 187 -4.58 -4.40 0.43
CA LEU A 187 -3.26 -4.87 0.88
C LEU A 187 -2.95 -4.39 2.29
N LEU A 188 -3.31 -3.14 2.62
CA LEU A 188 -3.20 -2.53 3.93
C LEU A 188 -4.61 -2.31 4.52
N THR A 189 -5.00 -3.17 5.46
CA THR A 189 -6.32 -3.12 6.11
C THR A 189 -6.31 -2.40 7.46
N SER A 190 -5.12 -2.14 8.01
CA SER A 190 -4.92 -1.63 9.37
C SER A 190 -4.64 -0.13 9.43
N ALA A 191 -4.60 0.57 8.30
CA ALA A 191 -4.38 2.00 8.20
C ALA A 191 -4.96 2.58 6.91
N ILE A 192 -5.15 3.90 6.88
CA ILE A 192 -5.49 4.69 5.68
C ILE A 192 -4.27 5.52 5.31
N VAL A 193 -3.88 5.49 4.02
CA VAL A 193 -2.70 6.20 3.52
C VAL A 193 -3.12 7.41 2.69
N ASP A 194 -2.44 8.53 2.92
CA ASP A 194 -2.41 9.70 2.06
C ASP A 194 -0.97 10.00 1.63
N GLN A 195 -0.79 10.71 0.53
CA GLN A 195 0.49 10.90 -0.16
C GLN A 195 0.70 12.38 -0.54
N HIS A 196 1.95 12.77 -0.94
CA HIS A 196 2.37 14.17 -1.15
C HIS A 196 1.96 15.05 0.04
N PHE A 197 2.18 14.54 1.24
CA PHE A 197 1.40 14.96 2.39
C PHE A 197 1.78 16.35 2.90
N VAL A 198 3.04 16.55 3.21
CA VAL A 198 3.56 17.84 3.75
C VAL A 198 3.60 18.88 2.65
N VAL A 199 4.18 18.53 1.51
CA VAL A 199 4.37 19.43 0.36
C VAL A 199 3.04 20.01 -0.15
N ARG A 200 1.93 19.26 -0.04
CA ARG A 200 0.59 19.72 -0.44
C ARG A 200 -0.32 20.05 0.73
N SER A 201 0.21 20.13 1.96
CA SER A 201 -0.52 20.51 3.19
C SER A 201 -1.84 19.75 3.39
N ARG A 202 -1.81 18.41 3.24
CA ARG A 202 -3.01 17.55 3.21
C ARG A 202 -3.60 17.21 4.59
N TYR A 203 -3.25 17.97 5.62
CA TYR A 203 -3.67 17.75 7.00
C TYR A 203 -5.19 17.69 7.18
N ASN A 204 -5.94 18.64 6.60
CA ASN A 204 -7.40 18.65 6.69
C ASN A 204 -8.04 17.41 6.05
N ARG A 205 -7.46 16.93 4.94
CA ARG A 205 -7.90 15.72 4.25
C ARG A 205 -7.70 14.49 5.11
N LEU A 206 -6.53 14.33 5.69
CA LEU A 206 -6.21 13.20 6.55
C LEU A 206 -7.03 13.22 7.86
N LEU A 207 -7.26 14.40 8.45
CA LEU A 207 -8.15 14.55 9.60
C LEU A 207 -9.61 14.18 9.25
N SER A 208 -10.07 14.50 8.05
CA SER A 208 -11.40 14.09 7.58
C SER A 208 -11.50 12.57 7.43
N ALA A 209 -10.43 11.91 6.96
CA ALA A 209 -10.36 10.46 6.88
C ALA A 209 -10.37 9.81 8.28
N LEU A 210 -9.60 10.37 9.23
CA LEU A 210 -9.59 9.91 10.62
C LEU A 210 -10.95 10.08 11.29
N ALA A 211 -11.64 11.20 11.06
CA ALA A 211 -12.98 11.41 11.59
C ALA A 211 -14.01 10.44 11.00
N LYS A 212 -13.84 10.03 9.75
CA LYS A 212 -14.70 9.03 9.09
C LYS A 212 -14.42 7.61 9.58
N TYR A 213 -13.17 7.29 9.91
CA TYR A 213 -12.70 5.98 10.38
C TYR A 213 -11.86 6.11 11.65
N PRO A 214 -12.43 6.51 12.79
CA PRO A 214 -11.66 6.85 13.99
C PRO A 214 -10.94 5.66 14.64
N GLY A 215 -11.27 4.44 14.22
CA GLY A 215 -10.60 3.21 14.66
C GLY A 215 -9.33 2.86 13.89
N LEU A 216 -9.03 3.55 12.78
CA LEU A 216 -7.87 3.31 11.94
C LEU A 216 -6.89 4.49 12.03
N PRO A 217 -5.58 4.24 12.24
CA PRO A 217 -4.59 5.28 12.05
C PRO A 217 -4.59 5.76 10.59
N CYS A 218 -4.40 7.06 10.40
CA CYS A 218 -4.26 7.69 9.10
C CYS A 218 -2.82 8.17 8.93
N ILE A 219 -2.17 7.78 7.85
CA ILE A 219 -0.74 7.97 7.61
C ILE A 219 -0.56 8.87 6.40
N GLY A 220 0.01 10.05 6.62
CA GLY A 220 0.43 10.95 5.56
C GLY A 220 1.91 10.72 5.24
N ILE A 221 2.22 10.33 4.02
CA ILE A 221 3.59 10.09 3.55
C ILE A 221 3.96 11.24 2.61
N ASP A 222 5.07 11.91 2.89
CA ASP A 222 5.51 13.01 2.03
C ASP A 222 6.29 12.53 0.80
N GLU A 223 6.59 13.45 -0.11
CA GLU A 223 7.39 13.17 -1.32
C GLU A 223 8.78 12.67 -0.94
N ALA A 224 9.44 11.94 -1.85
CA ALA A 224 10.76 11.32 -1.67
C ALA A 224 10.88 10.43 -0.42
N THR A 225 9.74 9.97 0.15
CA THR A 225 9.68 9.21 1.39
C THR A 225 8.74 8.01 1.24
N ALA A 226 9.06 6.92 1.92
CA ALA A 226 8.27 5.70 1.91
C ALA A 226 8.08 5.12 3.31
N ILE A 227 7.03 4.31 3.46
CA ILE A 227 6.91 3.36 4.55
C ILE A 227 7.03 1.93 4.02
N ILE A 228 7.76 1.11 4.76
CA ILE A 228 7.92 -0.33 4.52
C ILE A 228 7.08 -1.06 5.55
N VAL A 229 6.01 -1.72 5.11
CA VAL A 229 5.09 -2.43 6.00
C VAL A 229 5.30 -3.92 5.89
N HIS A 230 5.53 -4.59 7.01
CA HIS A 230 5.58 -6.05 7.13
C HIS A 230 4.78 -6.50 8.34
N GLY A 231 3.61 -7.05 8.10
CA GLY A 231 2.63 -7.33 9.15
C GLY A 231 2.16 -6.04 9.83
N LYS A 232 2.46 -5.88 11.12
CA LYS A 232 2.17 -4.65 11.87
C LYS A 232 3.38 -3.71 12.00
N ASN A 233 4.55 -4.15 11.60
CA ASN A 233 5.77 -3.36 11.69
C ASN A 233 5.87 -2.41 10.50
N VAL A 234 6.22 -1.17 10.77
CA VAL A 234 6.46 -0.13 9.77
C VAL A 234 7.84 0.46 10.00
N LYS A 235 8.63 0.55 8.93
CA LYS A 235 9.90 1.29 8.89
C LYS A 235 9.75 2.44 7.91
N VAL A 236 10.29 3.59 8.26
CA VAL A 236 10.36 4.77 7.39
C VAL A 236 11.68 4.78 6.63
N ALA A 237 11.65 5.20 5.36
CA ALA A 237 12.83 5.40 4.52
C ALA A 237 12.61 6.61 3.60
N GLY A 238 13.65 7.41 3.38
CA GLY A 238 13.65 8.55 2.44
C GLY A 238 13.91 9.90 3.09
N ASP A 239 13.69 10.97 2.34
CA ASP A 239 14.29 12.28 2.61
C ASP A 239 13.39 13.23 3.41
N SER A 240 12.09 12.91 3.56
CA SER A 240 11.12 13.77 4.24
C SER A 240 10.45 13.05 5.42
N GLN A 241 9.18 13.28 5.64
CA GLN A 241 8.47 12.91 6.87
C GLN A 241 7.27 12.01 6.61
N VAL A 242 6.94 11.22 7.61
CA VAL A 242 5.68 10.47 7.74
C VAL A 242 4.94 10.98 8.95
N ILE A 243 3.70 11.45 8.75
CA ILE A 243 2.83 11.95 9.80
C ILE A 243 1.72 10.93 10.06
N VAL A 244 1.52 10.56 11.32
CA VAL A 244 0.48 9.60 11.72
C VAL A 244 -0.50 10.27 12.66
N PHE A 245 -1.80 10.26 12.26
CA PHE A 245 -2.92 10.65 13.11
C PHE A 245 -3.64 9.40 13.60
N SER A 246 -3.88 9.32 14.90
CA SER A 246 -4.59 8.19 15.52
C SER A 246 -5.26 8.59 16.83
N ASN A 247 -6.05 7.67 17.39
CA ASN A 247 -6.60 7.79 18.74
C ASN A 247 -7.40 9.09 18.96
N LEU A 248 -8.29 9.40 18.00
CA LEU A 248 -9.18 10.56 18.06
C LEU A 248 -10.13 10.47 19.27
N LYS A 249 -10.20 11.52 20.07
CA LYS A 249 -11.01 11.57 21.29
C LYS A 249 -12.18 12.52 21.15
N ASN A 250 -13.33 12.09 21.69
CA ASN A 250 -14.54 12.90 21.78
C ASN A 250 -14.96 13.52 20.44
N LEU A 251 -14.93 12.68 19.37
CA LEU A 251 -15.39 13.08 18.04
C LEU A 251 -16.87 13.46 18.08
N ARG A 252 -17.21 14.64 17.62
CA ARG A 252 -18.56 15.17 17.51
C ARG A 252 -18.68 16.13 16.34
N TYR A 253 -19.90 16.53 16.03
CA TYR A 253 -20.19 17.44 14.93
C TYR A 253 -21.12 18.55 15.40
N ASP A 254 -20.97 19.76 14.90
CA ASP A 254 -21.94 20.83 15.11
C ASP A 254 -23.15 20.71 14.16
N ALA A 255 -24.12 21.61 14.28
CA ALA A 255 -25.31 21.61 13.44
C ALA A 255 -25.03 21.82 11.93
N LYS A 256 -23.87 22.35 11.59
CA LYS A 256 -23.43 22.55 10.18
C LYS A 256 -22.56 21.38 9.69
N GLY A 257 -22.31 20.38 10.54
CA GLY A 257 -21.48 19.21 10.23
C GLY A 257 -19.97 19.47 10.34
N HIS A 258 -19.53 20.55 10.99
CA HIS A 258 -18.09 20.74 11.22
C HIS A 258 -17.57 19.68 12.19
N ILE A 259 -16.40 19.11 11.86
CA ILE A 259 -15.74 18.12 12.70
C ILE A 259 -15.20 18.81 13.95
N LYS A 260 -15.48 18.24 15.11
CA LYS A 260 -14.98 18.67 16.41
C LYS A 260 -14.42 17.49 17.17
N PHE A 261 -13.29 17.65 17.81
CA PHE A 261 -12.68 16.67 18.72
C PHE A 261 -11.81 17.40 19.75
N ASP A 262 -11.47 16.74 20.83
CA ASP A 262 -10.72 17.38 21.91
C ASP A 262 -9.23 17.03 21.86
N ASP A 263 -8.88 15.82 21.41
CA ASP A 263 -7.50 15.33 21.38
C ASP A 263 -7.33 14.27 20.28
N LEU A 264 -6.12 14.16 19.77
CA LEU A 264 -5.64 13.07 18.91
C LEU A 264 -4.16 12.80 19.17
N ARG A 265 -3.72 11.59 18.91
CA ARG A 265 -2.29 11.29 18.88
C ARG A 265 -1.73 11.65 17.49
N LEU A 266 -0.82 12.62 17.49
CA LEU A 266 0.01 12.95 16.32
C LEU A 266 1.43 12.43 16.56
N SER A 267 1.99 11.72 15.59
CA SER A 267 3.37 11.27 15.57
C SER A 267 4.02 11.64 14.25
N ILE A 268 5.28 12.02 14.28
CA ILE A 268 6.08 12.37 13.10
C ILE A 268 7.30 11.46 13.10
N TYR A 269 7.61 10.87 11.94
CA TYR A 269 8.72 9.95 11.74
C TYR A 269 9.55 10.37 10.54
N THR A 270 10.83 10.02 10.57
CA THR A 270 11.81 10.30 9.52
C THR A 270 12.56 9.01 9.15
N ASP A 271 13.51 9.11 8.25
CA ASP A 271 14.33 7.98 7.82
C ASP A 271 14.90 7.18 9.00
N GLY A 272 14.82 5.86 8.90
CA GLY A 272 15.29 4.91 9.91
C GLY A 272 14.33 4.65 11.07
N ASP A 273 13.33 5.49 11.29
CA ASP A 273 12.35 5.31 12.36
C ASP A 273 11.46 4.07 12.12
N ASN A 274 10.97 3.52 13.24
CA ASN A 274 10.07 2.39 13.23
C ASN A 274 8.86 2.65 14.12
N PHE A 275 7.69 2.15 13.69
CA PHE A 275 6.48 2.17 14.50
C PHE A 275 5.58 0.96 14.21
N HIS A 276 4.52 0.78 15.00
CA HIS A 276 3.59 -0.34 14.84
C HIS A 276 2.20 0.13 14.46
N LEU A 277 1.55 -0.61 13.52
CA LEU A 277 0.13 -0.49 13.22
C LEU A 277 -0.67 -1.37 14.19
N GLY A 278 -1.42 -0.75 15.05
CA GLY A 278 -2.26 -1.41 16.05
C GLY A 278 -2.18 -0.72 17.41
N LYS A 279 -3.23 -0.93 18.20
CA LYS A 279 -3.37 -0.40 19.58
C LYS A 279 -2.27 -0.90 20.47
#